data_9ff437b573078d5606de2f63fd18c248
#
_entry.id   9ff437b573078d5606de2f63fd18c248
#
_cell.length_a   1.000
_cell.length_b   1.000
_cell.length_c   1.000
_cell.angle_alpha   90.00
_cell.angle_beta   90.00
_cell.angle_gamma   90.00
#
_symmetry.space_group_name_H-M   'P 1'
#
loop_
_entity.id
_entity.type
_entity.pdbx_description
1 polymer ?
#
loop_
_entity_poly.entity_id
_entity_poly.type
_entity_poly.pdbx_seq_one_letter_code
_entity_poly.pdbx_strand_id
1 'polypeptide(L)'
;SSQIRKLLFRNNTSSLKLDVEPSLWNKYVLLKGMLNKFDYTVSAGYEFVEENSDLEEKKLVNNINKNMKEQKFALKPAQKFMQENVNKNLVVIAPTGSGKTEAALLWLNGEKGFYTLPLKVSANDIYRRIKDDYNYKDVELLHSDAMQKYLEESTNAADSIYQRYEKAKLLSNPLTICTVDQLFKFVYRALGTEIFAATLKYSKVI
;
A
#
# COMPACT_ATOMS: atom_id res chain seq x y z
N SER A 1 26.11 18.10 -8.39
CA SER A 1 27.50 18.18 -8.04
C SER A 1 28.26 16.94 -8.49
N SER A 2 29.60 16.92 -8.39
CA SER A 2 30.48 15.88 -8.96
C SER A 2 30.20 14.45 -8.48
N GLN A 3 29.68 14.26 -7.27
CA GLN A 3 29.38 12.94 -6.72
C GLN A 3 28.14 12.28 -7.37
N ILE A 4 27.11 13.06 -7.68
CA ILE A 4 25.92 12.55 -8.39
C ILE A 4 26.28 12.13 -9.82
N ARG A 5 27.14 12.89 -10.51
CA ARG A 5 27.63 12.51 -11.85
C ARG A 5 28.39 11.17 -11.84
N LYS A 6 29.21 10.90 -10.82
CA LYS A 6 29.90 9.62 -10.68
C LYS A 6 28.96 8.43 -10.49
N LEU A 7 27.79 8.64 -9.86
CA LEU A 7 26.76 7.62 -9.68
C LEU A 7 26.01 7.29 -10.97
N LEU A 8 25.75 8.29 -11.81
CA LEU A 8 24.94 8.14 -13.01
C LEU A 8 25.68 7.52 -14.21
N PHE A 9 27.03 7.57 -14.24
CA PHE A 9 27.81 7.21 -15.42
C PHE A 9 28.72 5.98 -15.27
N ARG A 10 28.62 5.20 -14.19
CA ARG A 10 29.37 3.95 -14.04
C ARG A 10 28.53 2.74 -14.44
N ASN A 11 28.75 2.27 -15.65
CA ASN A 11 28.17 1.04 -16.22
C ASN A 11 28.74 -0.27 -15.66
N ASN A 12 29.48 -0.29 -14.56
CA ASN A 12 30.07 -1.50 -13.99
C ASN A 12 29.51 -1.77 -12.60
N THR A 13 28.59 -2.71 -12.52
CA THR A 13 27.81 -3.08 -11.33
C THR A 13 28.55 -4.00 -10.34
N SER A 14 29.79 -4.38 -10.58
CA SER A 14 30.43 -5.46 -9.82
C SER A 14 31.25 -5.06 -8.59
N SER A 15 31.40 -3.77 -8.26
CA SER A 15 32.13 -3.37 -7.05
C SER A 15 31.91 -1.93 -6.58
N LEU A 16 30.68 -1.45 -6.58
CA LEU A 16 30.36 -0.16 -5.99
C LEU A 16 30.26 -0.29 -4.45
N LYS A 17 31.40 -0.35 -3.77
CA LYS A 17 31.50 0.21 -2.41
C LYS A 17 31.40 1.73 -2.56
N LEU A 18 30.18 2.24 -2.54
CA LEU A 18 29.93 3.67 -2.52
C LEU A 18 30.12 4.14 -1.08
N ASP A 19 31.21 4.83 -0.81
CA ASP A 19 31.40 5.70 0.35
C ASP A 19 30.50 6.94 0.22
N VAL A 20 29.17 6.70 0.13
CA VAL A 20 28.17 7.74 0.09
C VAL A 20 27.46 7.73 1.44
N GLU A 21 27.38 8.89 2.07
CA GLU A 21 26.58 9.02 3.28
C GLU A 21 25.18 8.42 3.10
N PRO A 22 24.72 7.57 4.02
CA PRO A 22 23.40 6.92 3.92
C PRO A 22 22.25 7.91 3.68
N SER A 23 22.36 9.11 4.24
CA SER A 23 21.38 10.19 4.06
C SER A 23 21.28 10.68 2.61
N LEU A 24 22.41 10.82 1.91
CA LEU A 24 22.45 11.25 0.51
C LEU A 24 21.94 10.14 -0.40
N TRP A 25 22.30 8.89 -0.12
CA TRP A 25 21.80 7.73 -0.85
C TRP A 25 20.27 7.61 -0.75
N ASN A 26 19.73 7.73 0.45
CA ASN A 26 18.28 7.67 0.66
C ASN A 26 17.55 8.80 -0.10
N LYS A 27 18.07 10.02 -0.09
CA LYS A 27 17.51 11.13 -0.88
C LYS A 27 17.55 10.85 -2.38
N TYR A 28 18.66 10.29 -2.87
CA TYR A 28 18.79 9.92 -4.28
C TYR A 28 17.75 8.86 -4.68
N VAL A 29 17.61 7.78 -3.89
CA VAL A 29 16.64 6.71 -4.18
C VAL A 29 15.21 7.25 -4.18
N LEU A 30 14.86 8.10 -3.22
CA LEU A 30 13.53 8.72 -3.15
C LEU A 30 13.26 9.60 -4.38
N LEU A 31 14.16 10.52 -4.71
CA LEU A 31 14.00 11.43 -5.84
C LEU A 31 13.97 10.68 -7.18
N LYS A 32 14.88 9.73 -7.39
CA LYS A 32 14.89 8.90 -8.59
C LYS A 32 13.60 8.10 -8.71
N GLY A 33 13.16 7.49 -7.61
CA GLY A 33 11.93 6.70 -7.59
C GLY A 33 10.70 7.55 -7.93
N MET A 34 10.58 8.75 -7.36
CA MET A 34 9.50 9.67 -7.67
C MET A 34 9.52 10.09 -9.16
N LEU A 35 10.67 10.51 -9.66
CA LEU A 35 10.81 10.92 -11.07
C LEU A 35 10.44 9.77 -12.03
N ASN A 36 10.93 8.57 -11.75
CA ASN A 36 10.59 7.39 -12.56
C ASN A 36 9.10 7.05 -12.48
N LYS A 37 8.48 7.20 -11.32
CA LYS A 37 7.04 6.96 -11.16
C LYS A 37 6.22 7.98 -11.96
N PHE A 38 6.58 9.26 -11.92
CA PHE A 38 5.94 10.31 -12.73
C PHE A 38 6.11 10.04 -14.22
N ASP A 39 7.33 9.76 -14.68
CA ASP A 39 7.63 9.48 -16.07
C ASP A 39 6.82 8.27 -16.58
N TYR A 40 6.80 7.19 -15.81
CA TYR A 40 6.04 5.99 -16.15
C TYR A 40 4.53 6.27 -16.26
N THR A 41 3.95 6.97 -15.31
CA THR A 41 2.50 7.25 -15.30
C THR A 41 2.09 8.18 -16.43
N VAL A 42 2.87 9.22 -16.69
CA VAL A 42 2.61 10.17 -17.80
C VAL A 42 2.80 9.49 -19.16
N SER A 43 3.87 8.73 -19.35
CA SER A 43 4.14 8.01 -20.59
C SER A 43 3.10 6.94 -20.90
N ALA A 44 2.50 6.33 -19.88
CA ALA A 44 1.42 5.37 -20.03
C ALA A 44 0.04 6.01 -20.22
N GLY A 45 -0.05 7.34 -20.17
CA GLY A 45 -1.31 8.07 -20.28
C GLY A 45 -2.23 7.90 -19.08
N TYR A 46 -1.70 7.57 -17.91
CA TYR A 46 -2.51 7.45 -16.69
C TYR A 46 -2.79 8.81 -16.08
N GLU A 47 -4.02 9.00 -15.63
CA GLU A 47 -4.47 10.23 -14.94
C GLU A 47 -4.12 10.25 -13.45
N PHE A 48 -3.42 9.23 -12.96
CA PHE A 48 -3.07 9.08 -11.55
C PHE A 48 -1.56 8.83 -11.37
N VAL A 49 -0.98 9.37 -10.32
CA VAL A 49 0.35 9.00 -9.79
C VAL A 49 0.22 8.42 -8.40
N GLU A 50 -0.44 9.14 -7.53
CA GLU A 50 -0.82 8.76 -6.17
C GLU A 50 -2.24 9.24 -5.92
N GLU A 51 -3.07 8.40 -5.31
CA GLU A 51 -4.34 8.87 -4.75
C GLU A 51 -4.10 9.42 -3.34
N ASN A 52 -4.83 10.46 -3.02
CA ASN A 52 -4.77 11.07 -1.70
C ASN A 52 -5.15 10.03 -0.64
N SER A 53 -4.44 10.10 0.48
CA SER A 53 -4.87 9.39 1.68
C SER A 53 -6.24 9.91 2.13
N ASP A 54 -6.98 9.06 2.82
CA ASP A 54 -8.30 9.36 3.37
C ASP A 54 -8.22 10.11 4.72
N LEU A 55 -7.16 10.94 4.90
CA LEU A 55 -6.83 11.57 6.18
C LEU A 55 -7.91 12.54 6.67
N GLU A 56 -8.45 13.35 5.78
CA GLU A 56 -9.42 14.38 6.14
C GLU A 56 -10.79 13.77 6.43
N GLU A 57 -11.29 12.93 5.53
CA GLU A 57 -12.62 12.37 5.63
C GLU A 57 -12.68 11.09 6.48
N LYS A 58 -11.57 10.35 6.58
CA LYS A 58 -11.47 9.07 7.30
C LYS A 58 -12.62 8.11 6.97
N LYS A 59 -12.96 8.03 5.69
CA LYS A 59 -14.11 7.24 5.19
C LYS A 59 -14.07 5.81 5.69
N LEU A 60 -12.91 5.13 5.59
CA LEU A 60 -12.78 3.76 6.06
C LEU A 60 -13.08 3.62 7.55
N VAL A 61 -12.51 4.49 8.38
CA VAL A 61 -12.73 4.49 9.84
C VAL A 61 -14.19 4.74 10.17
N ASN A 62 -14.80 5.73 9.50
CA ASN A 62 -16.20 6.08 9.68
C ASN A 62 -17.13 4.94 9.26
N ASN A 63 -16.84 4.27 8.14
CA ASN A 63 -17.62 3.14 7.64
C ASN A 63 -17.53 1.93 8.57
N ILE A 64 -16.33 1.61 9.11
CA ILE A 64 -16.15 0.56 10.11
C ILE A 64 -16.97 0.88 11.36
N ASN A 65 -16.86 2.11 11.88
CA ASN A 65 -17.61 2.53 13.07
C ASN A 65 -19.13 2.49 12.86
N LYS A 66 -19.60 2.87 11.68
CA LYS A 66 -21.00 2.78 11.28
C LYS A 66 -21.48 1.32 11.24
N ASN A 67 -20.74 0.45 10.55
CA ASN A 67 -21.05 -0.99 10.47
C ASN A 67 -21.13 -1.61 11.87
N MET A 68 -20.16 -1.30 12.75
CA MET A 68 -20.18 -1.80 14.13
C MET A 68 -21.39 -1.32 14.92
N LYS A 69 -21.81 -0.07 14.75
CA LYS A 69 -23.03 0.46 15.41
C LYS A 69 -24.29 -0.22 14.90
N GLU A 70 -24.41 -0.42 13.60
CA GLU A 70 -25.55 -1.12 12.98
C GLU A 70 -25.67 -2.56 13.48
N GLN A 71 -24.55 -3.24 13.69
CA GLN A 71 -24.49 -4.58 14.25
C GLN A 71 -24.55 -4.61 15.78
N LYS A 72 -24.70 -3.47 16.45
CA LYS A 72 -24.71 -3.30 17.92
C LYS A 72 -23.43 -3.83 18.59
N PHE A 73 -22.30 -3.76 17.92
CA PHE A 73 -21.01 -4.11 18.50
C PHE A 73 -20.33 -2.89 19.11
N ALA A 74 -19.79 -3.07 20.32
CA ALA A 74 -18.89 -2.09 20.93
C ALA A 74 -17.45 -2.39 20.51
N LEU A 75 -16.61 -1.33 20.43
CA LEU A 75 -15.18 -1.49 20.22
C LEU A 75 -14.55 -2.34 21.34
N LYS A 76 -13.86 -3.39 20.94
CA LYS A 76 -13.11 -4.25 21.86
C LYS A 76 -11.85 -3.53 22.39
N PRO A 77 -11.27 -3.94 23.52
CA PRO A 77 -10.09 -3.27 24.10
C PRO A 77 -8.94 -3.09 23.14
N ALA A 78 -8.60 -4.12 22.35
CA ALA A 78 -7.52 -4.05 21.34
C ALA A 78 -7.82 -3.02 20.23
N GLN A 79 -9.08 -2.89 19.81
CA GLN A 79 -9.48 -1.92 18.79
C GLN A 79 -9.35 -0.48 19.30
N LYS A 80 -9.79 -0.22 20.53
CA LYS A 80 -9.60 1.08 21.20
C LYS A 80 -8.12 1.41 21.36
N PHE A 81 -7.35 0.47 21.85
CA PHE A 81 -5.89 0.64 22.04
C PHE A 81 -5.20 1.02 20.73
N MET A 82 -5.49 0.32 19.63
CA MET A 82 -4.88 0.61 18.33
C MET A 82 -5.32 1.97 17.79
N GLN A 83 -6.59 2.33 17.95
CA GLN A 83 -7.10 3.63 17.53
C GLN A 83 -6.49 4.79 18.33
N GLU A 84 -6.15 4.59 19.59
CA GLU A 84 -5.50 5.60 20.44
C GLU A 84 -3.99 5.70 20.21
N ASN A 85 -3.39 4.71 19.55
CA ASN A 85 -1.94 4.63 19.33
C ASN A 85 -1.56 4.61 17.84
N VAL A 86 -2.28 5.36 17.01
CA VAL A 86 -2.11 5.41 15.55
C VAL A 86 -0.69 5.84 15.09
N ASN A 87 0.03 6.58 15.91
CA ASN A 87 1.37 7.08 15.61
C ASN A 87 2.51 6.14 16.09
N LYS A 88 2.16 4.94 16.57
CA LYS A 88 3.14 3.98 17.10
C LYS A 88 3.21 2.72 16.26
N ASN A 89 4.39 2.13 16.18
CA ASN A 89 4.52 0.77 15.69
C ASN A 89 4.03 -0.18 16.79
N LEU A 90 3.10 -1.08 16.44
CA LEU A 90 2.42 -1.94 17.39
C LEU A 90 2.58 -3.40 17.01
N VAL A 91 2.74 -4.26 18.02
CA VAL A 91 2.61 -5.71 17.91
C VAL A 91 1.40 -6.13 18.73
N VAL A 92 0.40 -6.74 18.08
CA VAL A 92 -0.85 -7.13 18.73
C VAL A 92 -1.02 -8.65 18.64
N ILE A 93 -1.02 -9.31 19.81
CA ILE A 93 -1.28 -10.73 19.92
C ILE A 93 -2.69 -10.91 20.50
N ALA A 94 -3.56 -11.53 19.71
CA ALA A 94 -4.94 -11.72 20.11
C ALA A 94 -5.53 -12.98 19.43
N PRO A 95 -6.50 -13.66 20.07
CA PRO A 95 -7.10 -14.87 19.53
C PRO A 95 -7.90 -14.63 18.26
N THR A 96 -8.23 -15.69 17.52
CA THR A 96 -9.12 -15.61 16.36
C THR A 96 -10.50 -15.07 16.79
N GLY A 97 -11.15 -14.28 15.95
CA GLY A 97 -12.45 -13.67 16.27
C GLY A 97 -12.39 -12.47 17.22
N SER A 98 -11.21 -12.05 17.66
CA SER A 98 -11.05 -10.87 18.54
C SER A 98 -11.23 -9.51 17.84
N GLY A 99 -11.41 -9.47 16.52
CA GLY A 99 -11.54 -8.22 15.77
C GLY A 99 -10.19 -7.57 15.40
N LYS A 100 -9.16 -8.40 15.15
CA LYS A 100 -7.82 -7.93 14.74
C LYS A 100 -7.85 -7.13 13.43
N THR A 101 -8.65 -7.56 12.48
CA THR A 101 -8.78 -6.89 11.17
C THR A 101 -9.26 -5.46 11.35
N GLU A 102 -10.36 -5.27 12.08
CA GLU A 102 -10.91 -3.94 12.37
C GLU A 102 -9.92 -3.09 13.18
N ALA A 103 -9.26 -3.70 14.17
CA ALA A 103 -8.24 -3.00 14.96
C ALA A 103 -7.11 -2.45 14.07
N ALA A 104 -6.62 -3.26 13.14
CA ALA A 104 -5.58 -2.89 12.20
C ALA A 104 -6.03 -1.79 11.23
N LEU A 105 -7.24 -1.89 10.68
CA LEU A 105 -7.80 -0.88 9.80
C LEU A 105 -8.08 0.45 10.52
N LEU A 106 -8.54 0.40 11.77
CA LEU A 106 -8.72 1.59 12.61
C LEU A 106 -7.39 2.28 12.93
N TRP A 107 -6.31 1.50 13.09
CA TRP A 107 -4.95 2.03 13.30
C TRP A 107 -4.43 2.82 12.09
N LEU A 108 -4.85 2.52 10.86
CA LEU A 108 -4.50 3.31 9.68
C LEU A 108 -4.96 4.76 9.80
N ASN A 109 -6.12 5.00 10.40
CA ASN A 109 -6.66 6.33 10.69
C ASN A 109 -6.75 7.26 9.46
N GLY A 110 -7.02 6.71 8.29
CA GLY A 110 -7.09 7.43 7.01
C GLY A 110 -5.74 7.62 6.33
N GLU A 111 -4.63 7.22 6.93
CA GLU A 111 -3.33 7.24 6.26
C GLU A 111 -3.25 6.12 5.21
N LYS A 112 -2.42 6.35 4.18
CA LYS A 112 -2.15 5.35 3.16
C LYS A 112 -1.61 4.07 3.79
N GLY A 113 -2.18 2.93 3.41
CA GLY A 113 -1.89 1.66 4.06
C GLY A 113 -1.70 0.47 3.12
N PHE A 114 -0.85 -0.45 3.57
CA PHE A 114 -0.68 -1.78 2.98
C PHE A 114 -1.04 -2.83 4.02
N TYR A 115 -2.10 -3.58 3.74
CA TYR A 115 -2.46 -4.72 4.57
C TYR A 115 -1.86 -5.99 3.95
N THR A 116 -0.83 -6.52 4.59
CA THR A 116 -0.06 -7.65 4.04
C THR A 116 -0.49 -8.96 4.65
N LEU A 117 -0.60 -9.98 3.81
CA LEU A 117 -1.03 -11.32 4.21
C LEU A 117 -0.13 -12.38 3.54
N PRO A 118 0.08 -13.53 4.18
CA PRO A 118 0.90 -14.59 3.60
C PRO A 118 0.21 -15.34 2.46
N LEU A 119 -1.13 -15.35 2.44
CA LEU A 119 -1.92 -16.18 1.51
C LEU A 119 -2.86 -15.31 0.66
N LYS A 120 -2.92 -15.58 -0.64
CA LYS A 120 -3.81 -14.91 -1.59
C LYS A 120 -5.29 -15.04 -1.20
N VAL A 121 -5.71 -16.22 -0.72
CA VAL A 121 -7.09 -16.46 -0.28
C VAL A 121 -7.48 -15.50 0.85
N SER A 122 -6.61 -15.35 1.85
CA SER A 122 -6.83 -14.40 2.94
C SER A 122 -6.84 -12.96 2.45
N ALA A 123 -6.00 -12.59 1.48
CA ALA A 123 -6.00 -11.27 0.88
C ALA A 123 -7.33 -10.98 0.16
N ASN A 124 -7.83 -11.95 -0.62
CA ASN A 124 -9.13 -11.85 -1.28
C ASN A 124 -10.28 -11.65 -0.27
N ASP A 125 -10.27 -12.40 0.84
CA ASP A 125 -11.33 -12.31 1.85
C ASP A 125 -11.32 -10.95 2.56
N ILE A 126 -10.15 -10.44 2.93
CA ILE A 126 -10.04 -9.10 3.54
C ILE A 126 -10.44 -8.00 2.55
N TYR A 127 -10.00 -8.10 1.30
CA TYR A 127 -10.35 -7.15 0.24
C TYR A 127 -11.87 -7.09 0.05
N ARG A 128 -12.53 -8.25 -0.14
CA ARG A 128 -13.98 -8.34 -0.28
C ARG A 128 -14.71 -7.75 0.93
N ARG A 129 -14.27 -8.09 2.14
CA ARG A 129 -14.84 -7.57 3.37
C ARG A 129 -14.76 -6.04 3.45
N ILE A 130 -13.65 -5.44 3.05
CA ILE A 130 -13.49 -3.98 3.05
C ILE A 130 -14.44 -3.34 2.04
N LYS A 131 -14.57 -3.92 0.86
CA LYS A 131 -15.48 -3.41 -0.18
C LYS A 131 -16.95 -3.57 0.20
N ASP A 132 -17.33 -4.75 0.62
CA ASP A 132 -18.75 -5.13 0.77
C ASP A 132 -19.27 -4.76 2.16
N ASP A 133 -18.59 -5.17 3.24
CA ASP A 133 -19.10 -4.95 4.60
C ASP A 133 -18.90 -3.50 5.05
N TYR A 134 -17.79 -2.86 4.65
CA TYR A 134 -17.52 -1.47 5.03
C TYR A 134 -17.81 -0.46 3.91
N ASN A 135 -18.29 -0.91 2.74
CA ASN A 135 -18.59 -0.07 1.58
C ASN A 135 -17.46 0.94 1.27
N TYR A 136 -16.20 0.46 1.34
CA TYR A 136 -15.02 1.27 1.05
C TYR A 136 -14.45 0.91 -0.31
N LYS A 137 -14.52 1.85 -1.27
CA LYS A 137 -14.17 1.62 -2.68
C LYS A 137 -12.71 1.93 -3.01
N ASP A 138 -12.04 2.74 -2.16
CA ASP A 138 -10.66 3.20 -2.41
C ASP A 138 -9.63 2.16 -1.92
N VAL A 139 -9.92 0.89 -2.18
CA VAL A 139 -9.10 -0.27 -1.85
C VAL A 139 -8.86 -1.12 -3.08
N GLU A 140 -7.61 -1.55 -3.25
CA GLU A 140 -7.26 -2.48 -4.33
C GLU A 140 -6.47 -3.69 -3.83
N LEU A 141 -6.51 -4.75 -4.65
CA LEU A 141 -5.91 -6.03 -4.37
C LEU A 141 -4.63 -6.22 -5.20
N LEU A 142 -3.56 -6.71 -4.59
CA LEU A 142 -2.29 -6.94 -5.25
C LEU A 142 -1.66 -8.29 -4.86
N HIS A 143 -1.74 -9.24 -5.77
CA HIS A 143 -1.01 -10.52 -5.73
C HIS A 143 -0.93 -11.09 -7.16
N SER A 144 -0.29 -12.24 -7.36
CA SER A 144 -0.05 -12.80 -8.70
C SER A 144 -1.33 -13.02 -9.53
N ASP A 145 -2.46 -13.29 -8.88
CA ASP A 145 -3.72 -13.64 -9.56
C ASP A 145 -4.77 -12.51 -9.42
N ALA A 146 -4.37 -11.32 -8.96
CA ALA A 146 -5.28 -10.19 -8.74
C ALA A 146 -5.99 -9.75 -10.03
N MET A 147 -5.30 -9.80 -11.16
CA MET A 147 -5.90 -9.47 -12.47
C MET A 147 -7.09 -10.37 -12.81
N GLN A 148 -6.95 -11.69 -12.59
CA GLN A 148 -8.05 -12.62 -12.79
C GLN A 148 -9.23 -12.29 -11.88
N LYS A 149 -8.96 -11.90 -10.62
CA LYS A 149 -9.99 -11.52 -9.66
C LYS A 149 -10.76 -10.27 -10.12
N TYR A 150 -10.07 -9.28 -10.64
CA TYR A 150 -10.71 -8.10 -11.22
C TYR A 150 -11.59 -8.43 -12.42
N LEU A 151 -11.16 -9.35 -13.28
CA LEU A 151 -11.96 -9.81 -14.40
C LEU A 151 -13.24 -10.53 -13.97
N GLU A 152 -13.19 -11.34 -12.91
CA GLU A 152 -14.36 -12.04 -12.36
C GLU A 152 -15.39 -11.09 -11.75
N GLU A 153 -14.94 -9.98 -11.14
CA GLU A 153 -15.79 -8.99 -10.45
C GLU A 153 -16.45 -7.99 -11.40
N SER A 154 -15.97 -7.85 -12.60
CA SER A 154 -16.33 -6.74 -13.47
C SER A 154 -17.25 -7.16 -14.62
N THR A 155 -18.34 -6.41 -14.78
CA THR A 155 -19.16 -6.35 -16.00
C THR A 155 -18.71 -5.23 -16.94
N ASN A 156 -17.69 -4.47 -16.58
CA ASN A 156 -17.23 -3.26 -17.27
C ASN A 156 -16.16 -3.54 -18.34
N ALA A 157 -15.88 -2.52 -19.18
CA ALA A 157 -14.89 -2.59 -20.23
C ALA A 157 -13.50 -3.01 -19.73
N ALA A 158 -12.77 -3.80 -20.49
CA ALA A 158 -11.45 -4.33 -20.17
C ALA A 158 -10.44 -3.23 -19.76
N ASP A 159 -10.54 -2.04 -20.38
CA ASP A 159 -9.64 -0.92 -20.11
C ASP A 159 -9.72 -0.42 -18.67
N SER A 160 -10.91 -0.38 -18.06
CA SER A 160 -11.08 0.04 -16.67
C SER A 160 -10.45 -0.95 -15.68
N ILE A 161 -10.51 -2.24 -15.99
CA ILE A 161 -9.93 -3.32 -15.18
C ILE A 161 -8.40 -3.24 -15.23
N TYR A 162 -7.86 -3.04 -16.43
CA TYR A 162 -6.42 -2.90 -16.62
C TYR A 162 -5.86 -1.69 -15.87
N GLN A 163 -6.54 -0.53 -15.96
CA GLN A 163 -6.14 0.67 -15.22
C GLN A 163 -6.16 0.44 -13.70
N ARG A 164 -7.17 -0.23 -13.16
CA ARG A 164 -7.24 -0.58 -11.74
C ARG A 164 -6.07 -1.48 -11.31
N TYR A 165 -5.76 -2.49 -12.10
CA TYR A 165 -4.64 -3.39 -11.83
C TYR A 165 -3.29 -2.67 -11.88
N GLU A 166 -3.05 -1.82 -12.89
CA GLU A 166 -1.83 -1.02 -12.98
C GLU A 166 -1.70 -0.03 -11.82
N LYS A 167 -2.80 0.57 -11.38
CA LYS A 167 -2.85 1.43 -10.22
C LYS A 167 -2.46 0.69 -8.93
N ALA A 168 -2.94 -0.54 -8.76
CA ALA A 168 -2.53 -1.41 -7.66
C ALA A 168 -1.04 -1.77 -7.73
N LYS A 169 -0.52 -2.13 -8.91
CA LYS A 169 0.90 -2.42 -9.15
C LYS A 169 1.82 -1.24 -8.86
N LEU A 170 1.37 -0.04 -9.16
CA LEU A 170 2.09 1.20 -8.87
C LEU A 170 1.96 1.63 -7.40
N LEU A 171 1.23 0.87 -6.58
CA LEU A 171 0.95 1.20 -5.19
C LEU A 171 0.31 2.59 -5.03
N SER A 172 -0.54 3.00 -5.98
CA SER A 172 -1.08 4.36 -6.02
C SER A 172 -2.32 4.56 -5.17
N ASN A 173 -3.01 3.49 -4.77
CA ASN A 173 -4.27 3.56 -4.02
C ASN A 173 -4.08 3.93 -2.54
N PRO A 174 -5.10 4.52 -1.88
CA PRO A 174 -5.08 4.81 -0.45
C PRO A 174 -4.91 3.57 0.41
N LEU A 175 -5.54 2.46 0.04
CA LEU A 175 -5.40 1.17 0.70
C LEU A 175 -5.14 0.06 -0.32
N THR A 176 -4.10 -0.72 -0.07
CA THR A 176 -3.78 -1.91 -0.87
C THR A 176 -3.74 -3.15 0.02
N ILE A 177 -4.52 -4.16 -0.34
CA ILE A 177 -4.46 -5.48 0.28
C ILE A 177 -3.55 -6.35 -0.59
N CYS A 178 -2.47 -6.86 -0.02
CA CYS A 178 -1.49 -7.58 -0.83
C CYS A 178 -0.88 -8.79 -0.12
N THR A 179 -0.27 -9.67 -0.91
CA THR A 179 0.63 -10.67 -0.32
C THR A 179 1.99 -10.04 -0.03
N VAL A 180 2.62 -10.47 1.06
CA VAL A 180 3.85 -9.85 1.60
C VAL A 180 5.00 -9.80 0.58
N ASP A 181 5.07 -10.79 -0.32
CA ASP A 181 6.08 -10.86 -1.39
C ASP A 181 6.02 -9.66 -2.36
N GLN A 182 4.86 -9.02 -2.52
CA GLN A 182 4.73 -7.84 -3.38
C GLN A 182 5.56 -6.66 -2.86
N LEU A 183 5.61 -6.47 -1.54
CA LEU A 183 6.43 -5.42 -0.92
C LEU A 183 7.90 -5.86 -0.80
N PHE A 184 8.18 -7.15 -0.65
CA PHE A 184 9.54 -7.66 -0.54
C PHE A 184 10.37 -7.45 -1.80
N LYS A 185 9.77 -7.32 -2.96
CA LYS A 185 10.47 -6.92 -4.19
C LYS A 185 11.29 -5.65 -3.99
N PHE A 186 10.75 -4.67 -3.27
CA PHE A 186 11.47 -3.44 -2.91
C PHE A 186 12.55 -3.72 -1.85
N VAL A 187 12.24 -4.48 -0.81
CA VAL A 187 13.18 -4.84 0.26
C VAL A 187 14.41 -5.56 -0.29
N TYR A 188 14.20 -6.49 -1.21
CA TYR A 188 15.28 -7.21 -1.89
C TYR A 188 15.94 -6.44 -3.04
N ARG A 189 15.61 -5.17 -3.20
CA ARG A 189 16.21 -4.27 -4.19
C ARG A 189 16.14 -4.80 -5.63
N ALA A 190 15.01 -5.40 -5.99
CA ALA A 190 14.75 -5.78 -7.37
C ALA A 190 14.86 -4.53 -8.28
N LEU A 191 15.39 -4.72 -9.49
CA LEU A 191 15.57 -3.61 -10.43
C LEU A 191 14.24 -2.91 -10.73
N GLY A 192 14.25 -1.59 -10.71
CA GLY A 192 13.09 -0.77 -11.00
C GLY A 192 12.13 -0.57 -9.82
N THR A 193 12.39 -1.16 -8.66
CA THR A 193 11.49 -1.02 -7.49
C THR A 193 11.69 0.26 -6.70
N GLU A 194 12.69 1.08 -7.03
CA GLU A 194 12.88 2.40 -6.44
C GLU A 194 11.67 3.32 -6.61
N ILE A 195 10.81 3.08 -7.61
CA ILE A 195 9.55 3.80 -7.80
C ILE A 195 8.61 3.73 -6.59
N PHE A 196 8.76 2.70 -5.76
CA PHE A 196 7.95 2.50 -4.56
C PHE A 196 8.53 3.15 -3.31
N ALA A 197 9.77 3.64 -3.36
CA ALA A 197 10.50 4.11 -2.18
C ALA A 197 9.76 5.24 -1.44
N ALA A 198 9.29 6.25 -2.17
CA ALA A 198 8.55 7.36 -1.56
C ALA A 198 7.18 6.90 -1.03
N THR A 199 6.44 6.13 -1.80
CA THR A 199 5.13 5.59 -1.41
C THR A 199 5.24 4.79 -0.11
N LEU A 200 6.19 3.85 -0.02
CA LEU A 200 6.37 3.02 1.18
C LEU A 200 6.85 3.81 2.38
N LYS A 201 7.71 4.82 2.16
CA LYS A 201 8.21 5.68 3.27
C LYS A 201 7.09 6.45 3.98
N TYR A 202 6.07 6.85 3.25
CA TYR A 202 4.96 7.65 3.75
C TYR A 202 3.66 6.86 3.93
N SER A 203 3.78 5.55 4.08
CA SER A 203 2.65 4.65 4.27
C SER A 203 2.79 3.82 5.53
N LYS A 204 1.66 3.31 6.01
CA LYS A 204 1.62 2.31 7.08
C LYS A 204 1.57 0.90 6.49
N VAL A 205 2.22 -0.05 7.16
CA VAL A 205 2.20 -1.47 6.78
C VAL A 205 1.67 -2.30 7.94
N ILE A 206 0.68 -3.13 7.64
CA ILE A 206 0.05 -4.09 8.54
C ILE A 206 0.45 -5.50 8.11
#